data_8e1bf70da46acb7ffa532c5cf3cd8d6f
#
_entry.id   8e1bf70da46acb7ffa532c5cf3cd8d6f
#
_cell.length_a   1.000
_cell.length_b   1.000
_cell.length_c   1.000
_cell.angle_alpha   90.00
_cell.angle_beta   90.00
_cell.angle_gamma   90.00
#
_symmetry.space_group_name_H-M   'P 1'
#
loop_
_entity.id
_entity.type
_entity.pdbx_description
1 polymer ?
#
loop_
_entity_poly.entity_id
_entity_poly.type
_entity_poly.pdbx_seq_one_letter_code
_entity_poly.pdbx_strand_id
1 'polypeptide(L)'
;MNNKLPSAIGVLFIHLLLSSMIFGQSLTPEEKKIVDAVDAQFPEALSLLERTVNIESPTENLTGVKQVGSLLLPEFNAIGMKTRWIEMPAGMKSAGHLYAETGGSRGKRVLLLGHMDTVLAGEKFRREGDKAFGAGTADMKAGIVVLYFALKALHSAGALDDTRVKVLLTGDEEDTGIPIMTSRASMVEAAKASDLVLSFENGGNNIATVARRGYSDWQLEVTAKTGHSSAIFKESMGSGAIFEAARILNEFYVTLKDEKYLTFNPSIISGGTELTLGDNGSISATGKGNVVPARLIVRGDLRFISEEQKAAARAKMTEIVSKSLPGTASKITFRDEFAAMSPKQSNYELLQQLDKVSQDLGMGKIEPLDPGERGAGDISFVADLIPALDGLGATGGGAHAKGEFVDLKTLTQQTKRAALLIYRLTR
;
A
#
# COMPACT_ATOMS: atom_id res chain seq x y z
N MET A 1 14.56 87.58 -20.22
CA MET A 1 14.09 86.60 -21.22
C MET A 1 13.69 85.34 -20.47
N ASN A 2 12.39 85.02 -20.48
CA ASN A 2 11.74 84.06 -19.67
C ASN A 2 11.94 82.59 -20.16
N ASN A 3 12.37 81.73 -19.31
CA ASN A 3 12.25 80.30 -19.55
C ASN A 3 11.36 79.66 -18.43
N LYS A 4 10.16 79.25 -18.82
CA LYS A 4 9.23 78.45 -17.99
C LYS A 4 9.55 76.99 -18.14
N LEU A 5 9.77 76.29 -17.02
CA LEU A 5 9.75 74.81 -16.93
C LEU A 5 8.27 74.30 -16.87
N PRO A 6 7.96 73.20 -17.51
CA PRO A 6 6.67 72.55 -17.31
C PRO A 6 6.71 71.60 -16.10
N SER A 7 5.65 71.65 -15.29
CA SER A 7 5.37 70.77 -14.15
C SER A 7 5.04 69.39 -14.60
N ALA A 8 5.78 68.40 -14.09
CA ALA A 8 5.41 66.93 -14.22
C ALA A 8 4.37 66.58 -13.19
N ILE A 9 3.18 66.14 -13.66
CA ILE A 9 2.13 65.57 -12.87
C ILE A 9 2.49 64.07 -12.69
N GLY A 10 2.91 63.70 -11.48
CA GLY A 10 3.13 62.32 -11.12
C GLY A 10 1.80 61.59 -10.87
N VAL A 11 1.46 60.66 -11.74
CA VAL A 11 0.33 59.75 -11.54
C VAL A 11 0.78 58.60 -10.63
N LEU A 12 0.32 58.60 -9.39
CA LEU A 12 0.56 57.54 -8.40
C LEU A 12 -0.36 56.35 -8.71
N PHE A 13 0.19 55.31 -9.35
CA PHE A 13 -0.52 54.03 -9.48
C PHE A 13 -0.50 53.29 -8.13
N ILE A 14 -1.61 53.33 -7.39
CA ILE A 14 -1.84 52.47 -6.25
C ILE A 14 -2.22 51.09 -6.78
N HIS A 15 -1.28 50.16 -6.75
CA HIS A 15 -1.57 48.73 -6.94
C HIS A 15 -2.25 48.21 -5.68
N LEU A 16 -3.59 48.11 -5.73
CA LEU A 16 -4.32 47.29 -4.77
C LEU A 16 -3.97 45.81 -5.03
N LEU A 17 -3.07 45.26 -4.20
CA LEU A 17 -2.90 43.84 -4.08
C LEU A 17 -4.16 43.26 -3.40
N LEU A 18 -5.12 42.83 -4.21
CA LEU A 18 -6.18 41.93 -3.76
C LEU A 18 -5.52 40.57 -3.47
N SER A 19 -5.01 40.41 -2.25
CA SER A 19 -4.81 39.07 -1.69
C SER A 19 -6.17 38.43 -1.60
N SER A 20 -6.50 37.55 -2.55
CA SER A 20 -7.61 36.62 -2.45
C SER A 20 -7.34 35.72 -1.23
N MET A 21 -7.86 36.12 -0.06
CA MET A 21 -8.01 35.21 1.06
C MET A 21 -8.98 34.13 0.56
N ILE A 22 -8.47 32.97 0.30
CA ILE A 22 -9.27 31.74 0.14
C ILE A 22 -9.85 31.49 1.52
N PHE A 23 -11.04 32.03 1.81
CA PHE A 23 -11.83 31.64 2.96
C PHE A 23 -12.23 30.18 2.72
N GLY A 24 -11.62 29.25 3.46
CA GLY A 24 -12.17 27.91 3.61
C GLY A 24 -13.66 28.03 3.95
N GLN A 25 -14.49 27.27 3.27
CA GLN A 25 -15.92 27.29 3.53
C GLN A 25 -16.12 26.81 4.98
N SER A 26 -16.79 27.60 5.84
CA SER A 26 -17.02 27.20 7.22
C SER A 26 -17.83 25.89 7.26
N LEU A 27 -17.47 24.97 8.17
CA LEU A 27 -18.19 23.71 8.36
C LEU A 27 -19.68 23.98 8.61
N THR A 28 -20.53 23.17 8.00
CA THR A 28 -21.98 23.18 8.28
C THR A 28 -22.24 22.77 9.75
N PRO A 29 -23.44 23.05 10.30
CA PRO A 29 -23.79 22.61 11.65
C PRO A 29 -23.66 21.08 11.82
N GLU A 30 -24.00 20.30 10.79
CA GLU A 30 -23.89 18.84 10.78
C GLU A 30 -22.43 18.40 10.79
N GLU A 31 -21.60 19.03 9.98
CA GLU A 31 -20.15 18.75 9.94
C GLU A 31 -19.48 19.08 11.28
N LYS A 32 -19.90 20.17 11.95
CA LYS A 32 -19.43 20.50 13.29
C LYS A 32 -19.80 19.42 14.30
N LYS A 33 -21.07 18.92 14.29
CA LYS A 33 -21.47 17.82 15.18
C LYS A 33 -20.59 16.57 14.99
N ILE A 34 -20.24 16.25 13.73
CA ILE A 34 -19.36 15.12 13.43
C ILE A 34 -17.96 15.35 14.01
N VAL A 35 -17.39 16.54 13.81
CA VAL A 35 -16.07 16.90 14.33
C VAL A 35 -16.03 16.88 15.85
N ASP A 36 -17.06 17.46 16.50
CA ASP A 36 -17.19 17.48 17.96
C ASP A 36 -17.34 16.05 18.53
N ALA A 37 -18.05 15.17 17.82
CA ALA A 37 -18.18 13.76 18.19
C ALA A 37 -16.83 13.03 18.13
N VAL A 38 -15.99 13.31 17.13
CA VAL A 38 -14.62 12.75 17.05
C VAL A 38 -13.79 13.17 18.27
N ASP A 39 -13.82 14.45 18.64
CA ASP A 39 -13.07 14.95 19.81
C ASP A 39 -13.56 14.31 21.11
N ALA A 40 -14.87 14.19 21.30
CA ALA A 40 -15.46 13.58 22.48
C ALA A 40 -15.12 12.08 22.61
N GLN A 41 -14.92 11.38 21.49
CA GLN A 41 -14.66 9.94 21.44
C GLN A 41 -13.17 9.57 21.55
N PHE A 42 -12.24 10.53 21.64
CA PHE A 42 -10.81 10.25 21.69
C PHE A 42 -10.39 9.28 22.82
N PRO A 43 -10.91 9.38 24.05
CA PRO A 43 -10.55 8.41 25.11
C PRO A 43 -10.94 6.97 24.75
N GLU A 44 -12.09 6.78 24.10
CA GLU A 44 -12.54 5.47 23.65
C GLU A 44 -11.68 4.95 22.46
N ALA A 45 -11.28 5.86 21.56
CA ALA A 45 -10.39 5.53 20.44
C ALA A 45 -9.02 5.04 20.95
N LEU A 46 -8.46 5.72 21.94
CA LEU A 46 -7.21 5.30 22.58
C LEU A 46 -7.36 3.95 23.29
N SER A 47 -8.48 3.70 23.96
CA SER A 47 -8.77 2.41 24.62
C SER A 47 -8.94 1.29 23.60
N LEU A 48 -9.57 1.53 22.46
CA LEU A 48 -9.68 0.51 21.39
C LEU A 48 -8.31 0.21 20.78
N LEU A 49 -7.48 1.23 20.56
CA LEU A 49 -6.11 1.04 20.07
C LEU A 49 -5.31 0.17 21.05
N GLU A 50 -5.36 0.46 22.35
CA GLU A 50 -4.70 -0.32 23.38
C GLU A 50 -5.16 -1.78 23.38
N ARG A 51 -6.47 -2.01 23.34
CA ARG A 51 -7.06 -3.37 23.33
C ARG A 51 -6.62 -4.15 22.10
N THR A 52 -6.63 -3.54 20.91
CA THR A 52 -6.23 -4.21 19.66
C THR A 52 -4.72 -4.49 19.63
N VAL A 53 -3.87 -3.54 20.04
CA VAL A 53 -2.41 -3.72 20.08
C VAL A 53 -1.99 -4.78 21.08
N ASN A 54 -2.70 -4.92 22.22
CA ASN A 54 -2.42 -5.95 23.22
C ASN A 54 -2.81 -7.39 22.79
N ILE A 55 -3.48 -7.53 21.64
CA ILE A 55 -3.69 -8.83 20.98
C ILE A 55 -2.55 -9.04 19.98
N GLU A 56 -1.73 -10.06 20.18
CA GLU A 56 -0.68 -10.44 19.24
C GLU A 56 -1.29 -11.10 18.02
N SER A 57 -1.19 -10.44 16.87
CA SER A 57 -1.82 -10.85 15.63
C SER A 57 -0.88 -10.89 14.42
N PRO A 58 0.39 -11.38 14.54
CA PRO A 58 1.16 -11.64 13.33
C PRO A 58 0.37 -12.63 12.45
N THR A 59 0.54 -12.54 11.12
CA THR A 59 -0.33 -13.27 10.16
C THR A 59 -0.39 -14.77 10.44
N GLU A 60 0.71 -15.38 10.85
CA GLU A 60 0.80 -16.79 11.20
C GLU A 60 0.04 -17.16 12.49
N ASN A 61 -0.27 -16.18 13.35
CA ASN A 61 -1.10 -16.37 14.54
C ASN A 61 -2.58 -16.22 14.22
N LEU A 62 -3.15 -17.19 13.51
CA LEU A 62 -4.55 -17.17 13.07
C LEU A 62 -5.53 -16.93 14.22
N THR A 63 -5.21 -17.44 15.42
CA THR A 63 -6.03 -17.24 16.64
C THR A 63 -6.01 -15.78 17.07
N GLY A 64 -4.85 -15.14 17.09
CA GLY A 64 -4.71 -13.73 17.45
C GLY A 64 -5.43 -12.81 16.46
N VAL A 65 -5.30 -13.06 15.17
CA VAL A 65 -6.03 -12.32 14.14
C VAL A 65 -7.56 -12.45 14.32
N LYS A 66 -8.07 -13.68 14.57
CA LYS A 66 -9.49 -13.91 14.89
C LYS A 66 -9.92 -13.20 16.19
N GLN A 67 -9.05 -13.09 17.18
CA GLN A 67 -9.33 -12.35 18.41
C GLN A 67 -9.48 -10.84 18.15
N VAL A 68 -8.63 -10.23 17.29
CA VAL A 68 -8.82 -8.83 16.86
C VAL A 68 -10.18 -8.68 16.18
N GLY A 69 -10.53 -9.55 15.25
CA GLY A 69 -11.85 -9.53 14.59
C GLY A 69 -13.00 -9.68 15.57
N SER A 70 -12.90 -10.60 16.54
CA SER A 70 -13.92 -10.84 17.57
C SER A 70 -14.12 -9.64 18.50
N LEU A 71 -13.05 -8.84 18.72
CA LEU A 71 -13.12 -7.59 19.46
C LEU A 71 -13.82 -6.49 18.64
N LEU A 72 -13.61 -6.45 17.32
CA LEU A 72 -14.13 -5.40 16.44
C LEU A 72 -15.58 -5.64 15.98
N LEU A 73 -16.00 -6.91 15.79
CA LEU A 73 -17.36 -7.23 15.35
C LEU A 73 -18.46 -6.57 16.18
N PRO A 74 -18.48 -6.66 17.54
CA PRO A 74 -19.49 -5.99 18.35
C PRO A 74 -19.41 -4.46 18.29
N GLU A 75 -18.20 -3.88 18.07
CA GLU A 75 -18.06 -2.44 17.90
C GLU A 75 -18.79 -1.94 16.65
N PHE A 76 -18.62 -2.61 15.50
CA PHE A 76 -19.36 -2.26 14.27
C PHE A 76 -20.86 -2.52 14.40
N ASN A 77 -21.28 -3.58 15.08
CA ASN A 77 -22.71 -3.83 15.37
C ASN A 77 -23.31 -2.71 16.22
N ALA A 78 -22.58 -2.18 17.20
CA ALA A 78 -23.06 -1.11 18.10
C ALA A 78 -23.36 0.21 17.37
N ILE A 79 -22.79 0.43 16.20
CA ILE A 79 -23.08 1.59 15.33
C ILE A 79 -24.05 1.26 14.18
N GLY A 80 -24.82 0.16 14.31
CA GLY A 80 -25.89 -0.21 13.38
C GLY A 80 -25.46 -0.93 12.11
N MET A 81 -24.19 -1.31 11.97
CA MET A 81 -23.70 -2.07 10.81
C MET A 81 -24.01 -3.56 10.94
N LYS A 82 -24.33 -4.22 9.84
CA LYS A 82 -24.46 -5.69 9.76
C LYS A 82 -23.08 -6.27 9.55
N THR A 83 -22.65 -7.13 10.49
CA THR A 83 -21.32 -7.72 10.46
C THR A 83 -21.33 -9.21 10.14
N ARG A 84 -20.25 -9.72 9.54
CA ARG A 84 -19.98 -11.16 9.41
C ARG A 84 -18.48 -11.42 9.34
N TRP A 85 -18.11 -12.62 9.74
CA TRP A 85 -16.77 -13.15 9.49
C TRP A 85 -16.77 -13.91 8.15
N ILE A 86 -15.74 -13.71 7.34
CA ILE A 86 -15.53 -14.42 6.08
C ILE A 86 -14.43 -15.45 6.33
N GLU A 87 -14.82 -16.72 6.39
CA GLU A 87 -13.87 -17.82 6.57
C GLU A 87 -13.12 -18.08 5.26
N MET A 88 -11.84 -18.45 5.39
CA MET A 88 -11.05 -18.89 4.25
C MET A 88 -11.17 -20.40 4.03
N PRO A 89 -10.92 -20.88 2.80
CA PRO A 89 -10.93 -22.31 2.50
C PRO A 89 -10.00 -23.09 3.42
N ALA A 90 -10.41 -24.31 3.77
CA ALA A 90 -9.59 -25.20 4.59
C ALA A 90 -8.22 -25.43 3.96
N GLY A 91 -7.16 -25.31 4.77
CA GLY A 91 -5.77 -25.45 4.33
C GLY A 91 -5.10 -24.15 3.86
N MET A 92 -5.85 -23.07 3.70
CA MET A 92 -5.27 -21.75 3.49
C MET A 92 -4.73 -21.20 4.82
N LYS A 93 -3.51 -20.65 4.80
CA LYS A 93 -2.91 -20.00 5.96
C LYS A 93 -3.42 -18.56 6.08
N SER A 94 -4.69 -18.40 6.39
CA SER A 94 -5.35 -17.13 6.64
C SER A 94 -6.42 -17.29 7.70
N ALA A 95 -6.51 -16.33 8.60
CA ALA A 95 -7.52 -16.32 9.66
C ALA A 95 -8.93 -16.03 9.14
N GLY A 96 -9.03 -15.44 7.96
CA GLY A 96 -10.26 -14.89 7.39
C GLY A 96 -10.37 -13.39 7.57
N HIS A 97 -11.53 -12.81 7.19
CA HIS A 97 -11.76 -11.38 7.12
C HIS A 97 -12.98 -10.94 7.88
N LEU A 98 -12.97 -9.73 8.42
CA LEU A 98 -14.14 -9.06 8.97
C LEU A 98 -14.83 -8.25 7.86
N TYR A 99 -16.13 -8.42 7.70
CA TYR A 99 -16.96 -7.62 6.82
C TYR A 99 -18.07 -6.95 7.62
N ALA A 100 -18.30 -5.66 7.35
CA ALA A 100 -19.41 -4.91 7.90
C ALA A 100 -20.04 -4.01 6.82
N GLU A 101 -21.36 -3.78 6.89
CA GLU A 101 -22.05 -2.89 5.96
C GLU A 101 -23.23 -2.18 6.59
N THR A 102 -23.51 -0.95 6.10
CA THR A 102 -24.78 -0.25 6.34
C THR A 102 -25.83 -0.72 5.36
N GLY A 103 -27.10 -0.59 5.71
CA GLY A 103 -28.23 -1.02 4.87
C GLY A 103 -28.91 0.11 4.07
N GLY A 104 -28.26 1.27 3.98
CA GLY A 104 -28.89 2.47 3.40
C GLY A 104 -28.89 2.53 1.88
N SER A 105 -29.41 3.64 1.36
CA SER A 105 -29.60 3.86 -0.08
C SER A 105 -28.97 5.15 -0.61
N ARG A 106 -28.52 6.04 0.29
CA ARG A 106 -28.08 7.39 -0.06
C ARG A 106 -26.60 7.47 -0.42
N GLY A 107 -26.28 8.37 -1.34
CA GLY A 107 -24.93 8.78 -1.73
C GLY A 107 -24.14 7.71 -2.47
N LYS A 108 -22.82 7.88 -2.55
CA LYS A 108 -21.92 6.91 -3.16
C LYS A 108 -21.80 5.64 -2.31
N ARG A 109 -21.54 4.51 -2.97
CA ARG A 109 -21.19 3.24 -2.33
C ARG A 109 -19.70 3.27 -2.02
N VAL A 110 -19.36 3.35 -0.75
CA VAL A 110 -17.97 3.51 -0.28
C VAL A 110 -17.47 2.21 0.32
N LEU A 111 -16.34 1.69 -0.17
CA LEU A 111 -15.63 0.58 0.44
C LEU A 111 -14.47 1.13 1.29
N LEU A 112 -14.40 0.72 2.54
CA LEU A 112 -13.31 1.05 3.47
C LEU A 112 -12.47 -0.20 3.72
N LEU A 113 -11.16 -0.10 3.56
CA LEU A 113 -10.20 -1.21 3.70
C LEU A 113 -9.23 -1.00 4.84
N GLY A 114 -8.81 -2.10 5.43
CA GLY A 114 -7.72 -2.22 6.37
C GLY A 114 -7.39 -3.68 6.64
N HIS A 115 -6.37 -3.94 7.49
CA HIS A 115 -6.01 -5.30 7.90
C HIS A 115 -5.82 -5.42 9.41
N MET A 116 -6.06 -6.62 9.93
CA MET A 116 -6.05 -6.95 11.36
C MET A 116 -4.75 -7.63 11.81
N ASP A 117 -4.03 -8.20 10.86
CA ASP A 117 -2.76 -8.87 11.08
C ASP A 117 -1.59 -7.87 11.19
N THR A 118 -0.42 -8.34 11.58
CA THR A 118 0.80 -7.56 11.74
C THR A 118 2.00 -8.41 11.33
N VAL A 119 3.14 -7.76 10.98
CA VAL A 119 4.39 -8.48 10.73
C VAL A 119 4.98 -9.04 12.03
N LEU A 120 4.98 -8.25 13.10
CA LEU A 120 5.66 -8.61 14.34
C LEU A 120 4.70 -8.91 15.48
N ALA A 121 5.17 -9.72 16.43
CA ALA A 121 4.54 -9.98 17.73
C ALA A 121 5.41 -9.43 18.87
N GLY A 122 4.89 -9.49 20.10
CA GLY A 122 5.66 -9.36 21.36
C GLY A 122 5.72 -7.95 21.95
N GLU A 123 5.45 -6.88 21.21
CA GLU A 123 5.41 -5.54 21.77
C GLU A 123 3.99 -5.14 22.16
N LYS A 124 3.74 -5.03 23.48
CA LYS A 124 2.47 -4.58 24.05
C LYS A 124 2.34 -3.06 23.97
N PHE A 125 1.10 -2.59 24.01
CA PHE A 125 0.79 -1.17 24.05
C PHE A 125 1.47 -0.46 25.22
N ARG A 126 2.12 0.65 24.94
CA ARG A 126 2.58 1.62 25.92
C ARG A 126 2.46 3.04 25.37
N ARG A 127 2.14 3.98 26.24
CA ARG A 127 2.02 5.39 25.85
C ARG A 127 3.16 6.20 26.46
N GLU A 128 3.79 7.04 25.66
CA GLU A 128 4.81 8.00 26.06
C GLU A 128 4.48 9.38 25.45
N GLY A 129 3.91 10.25 26.25
CA GLY A 129 3.44 11.56 25.79
C GLY A 129 2.37 11.46 24.71
N ASP A 130 2.69 11.99 23.52
CA ASP A 130 1.81 11.98 22.34
C ASP A 130 2.04 10.75 21.42
N LYS A 131 2.88 9.81 21.85
CA LYS A 131 3.12 8.57 21.09
C LYS A 131 2.54 7.35 21.79
N ALA A 132 1.99 6.44 21.00
CA ALA A 132 1.66 5.09 21.44
C ALA A 132 2.53 4.09 20.68
N PHE A 133 3.18 3.19 21.42
CA PHE A 133 4.06 2.16 20.91
C PHE A 133 3.41 0.79 21.02
N GLY A 134 3.82 -0.14 20.19
CA GLY A 134 3.39 -1.54 20.19
C GLY A 134 3.29 -2.11 18.79
N ALA A 135 3.31 -3.44 18.66
CA ALA A 135 3.23 -4.11 17.35
C ALA A 135 1.91 -3.80 16.63
N GLY A 136 2.01 -3.33 15.39
CA GLY A 136 0.86 -2.96 14.57
C GLY A 136 0.23 -1.62 14.95
N THR A 137 0.86 -0.77 15.79
CA THR A 137 0.31 0.56 16.12
C THR A 137 0.21 1.44 14.90
N ALA A 138 1.21 1.45 14.03
CA ALA A 138 1.21 2.22 12.79
C ALA A 138 0.66 1.39 11.62
N ASP A 139 0.95 0.10 11.60
CA ASP A 139 0.63 -0.82 10.51
C ASP A 139 -0.22 -2.00 11.01
N MET A 140 -1.60 -1.95 10.93
CA MET A 140 -2.33 -0.69 10.74
C MET A 140 -3.47 -0.56 11.78
N LYS A 141 -3.26 -1.00 13.04
CA LYS A 141 -4.33 -0.96 14.07
C LYS A 141 -4.84 0.44 14.36
N ALA A 142 -3.96 1.48 14.34
CA ALA A 142 -4.42 2.86 14.42
C ALA A 142 -5.26 3.28 13.19
N GLY A 143 -4.98 2.75 12.02
CA GLY A 143 -5.83 2.94 10.82
C GLY A 143 -7.21 2.35 11.00
N ILE A 144 -7.33 1.14 11.59
CA ILE A 144 -8.63 0.55 11.95
C ILE A 144 -9.39 1.44 12.94
N VAL A 145 -8.68 2.01 13.93
CA VAL A 145 -9.28 2.93 14.89
C VAL A 145 -9.77 4.21 14.21
N VAL A 146 -8.99 4.81 13.32
CA VAL A 146 -9.41 5.97 12.51
C VAL A 146 -10.68 5.64 11.72
N LEU A 147 -10.69 4.52 11.00
CA LEU A 147 -11.84 4.05 10.22
C LEU A 147 -13.08 3.88 11.09
N TYR A 148 -12.97 3.13 12.19
CA TYR A 148 -14.10 2.84 13.06
C TYR A 148 -14.65 4.11 13.73
N PHE A 149 -13.78 4.96 14.29
CA PHE A 149 -14.24 6.17 14.98
C PHE A 149 -14.75 7.26 14.02
N ALA A 150 -14.31 7.28 12.76
CA ALA A 150 -14.94 8.08 11.72
C ALA A 150 -16.41 7.66 11.52
N LEU A 151 -16.68 6.36 11.42
CA LEU A 151 -18.05 5.84 11.29
C LEU A 151 -18.86 6.03 12.57
N LYS A 152 -18.27 5.84 13.76
CA LYS A 152 -18.91 6.06 15.04
C LYS A 152 -19.32 7.52 15.23
N ALA A 153 -18.49 8.48 14.82
CA ALA A 153 -18.84 9.89 14.83
C ALA A 153 -20.00 10.23 13.89
N LEU A 154 -20.02 9.63 12.68
CA LEU A 154 -21.17 9.74 11.77
C LEU A 154 -22.44 9.17 12.37
N HIS A 155 -22.37 8.00 13.01
CA HIS A 155 -23.51 7.39 13.70
C HIS A 155 -24.04 8.32 14.82
N SER A 156 -23.15 8.82 15.67
CA SER A 156 -23.51 9.75 16.77
C SER A 156 -24.15 11.05 16.28
N ALA A 157 -23.80 11.49 15.07
CA ALA A 157 -24.42 12.66 14.43
C ALA A 157 -25.72 12.34 13.67
N GLY A 158 -26.16 11.06 13.62
CA GLY A 158 -27.32 10.61 12.84
C GLY A 158 -27.06 10.64 11.32
N ALA A 159 -25.81 10.49 10.92
CA ALA A 159 -25.36 10.67 9.54
C ALA A 159 -24.91 9.36 8.86
N LEU A 160 -24.94 8.21 9.56
CA LEU A 160 -24.47 6.92 9.05
C LEU A 160 -25.58 6.04 8.47
N ASP A 161 -26.74 5.96 9.12
CA ASP A 161 -27.72 4.87 8.96
C ASP A 161 -28.27 4.68 7.54
N ASP A 162 -28.43 5.77 6.78
CA ASP A 162 -28.94 5.71 5.39
C ASP A 162 -27.84 5.73 4.33
N THR A 163 -26.59 5.49 4.72
CA THR A 163 -25.44 5.48 3.79
C THR A 163 -25.21 4.08 3.20
N ARG A 164 -24.39 4.01 2.15
CA ARG A 164 -23.95 2.78 1.50
C ARG A 164 -22.47 2.55 1.74
N VAL A 165 -22.09 2.28 3.00
CA VAL A 165 -20.71 2.05 3.42
C VAL A 165 -20.50 0.57 3.68
N LYS A 166 -19.39 0.04 3.16
CA LYS A 166 -18.86 -1.30 3.43
C LYS A 166 -17.49 -1.17 4.07
N VAL A 167 -17.20 -2.06 5.00
CA VAL A 167 -15.88 -2.23 5.61
C VAL A 167 -15.41 -3.65 5.33
N LEU A 168 -14.19 -3.82 4.89
CA LEU A 168 -13.51 -5.10 4.83
C LEU A 168 -12.15 -4.96 5.50
N LEU A 169 -11.94 -5.73 6.58
CA LEU A 169 -10.65 -5.86 7.26
C LEU A 169 -10.11 -7.24 6.98
N THR A 170 -8.98 -7.32 6.28
CA THR A 170 -8.31 -8.58 5.99
C THR A 170 -7.54 -9.09 7.20
N GLY A 171 -7.26 -10.37 7.24
CA GLY A 171 -6.49 -11.00 8.30
C GLY A 171 -5.22 -11.67 7.80
N ASP A 172 -4.74 -11.27 6.61
CA ASP A 172 -3.58 -11.83 5.95
C ASP A 172 -2.97 -10.86 4.92
N GLU A 173 -2.89 -9.56 5.25
CA GLU A 173 -2.26 -8.58 4.37
C GLU A 173 -0.76 -8.79 4.32
N GLU A 174 -0.14 -8.99 5.47
CA GLU A 174 1.31 -9.03 5.66
C GLU A 174 1.97 -10.34 5.15
N ASP A 175 1.21 -11.44 5.14
CA ASP A 175 1.60 -12.71 4.50
C ASP A 175 0.37 -13.36 3.88
N THR A 176 0.09 -12.97 2.65
CA THR A 176 -1.18 -13.28 1.97
C THR A 176 -1.36 -14.79 1.75
N GLY A 177 -2.52 -15.30 2.16
CA GLY A 177 -2.91 -16.70 1.93
C GLY A 177 -2.93 -17.05 0.44
N ILE A 178 -2.38 -18.22 0.12
CA ILE A 178 -2.26 -18.72 -1.26
C ILE A 178 -3.39 -19.72 -1.56
N PRO A 179 -4.07 -19.59 -2.74
CA PRO A 179 -3.87 -18.63 -3.83
C PRO A 179 -4.38 -17.21 -3.47
N ILE A 180 -3.59 -16.19 -3.76
CA ILE A 180 -3.84 -14.78 -3.40
C ILE A 180 -5.25 -14.34 -3.84
N MET A 181 -5.64 -14.62 -5.08
CA MET A 181 -6.95 -14.24 -5.61
C MET A 181 -8.12 -14.92 -4.89
N THR A 182 -7.90 -16.03 -4.19
CA THR A 182 -8.91 -16.67 -3.34
C THR A 182 -9.06 -15.88 -2.03
N SER A 183 -7.96 -15.47 -1.41
CA SER A 183 -8.00 -14.62 -0.22
C SER A 183 -8.66 -13.26 -0.53
N ARG A 184 -8.33 -12.65 -1.64
CA ARG A 184 -8.85 -11.33 -2.04
C ARG A 184 -10.21 -11.35 -2.76
N ALA A 185 -10.84 -12.53 -2.96
CA ALA A 185 -12.11 -12.66 -3.70
C ALA A 185 -13.22 -11.78 -3.11
N SER A 186 -13.40 -11.78 -1.79
CA SER A 186 -14.42 -10.98 -1.10
C SER A 186 -14.17 -9.46 -1.23
N MET A 187 -12.91 -9.05 -1.27
CA MET A 187 -12.52 -7.65 -1.50
C MET A 187 -12.87 -7.21 -2.91
N VAL A 188 -12.57 -8.03 -3.91
CA VAL A 188 -12.90 -7.78 -5.33
C VAL A 188 -14.42 -7.71 -5.51
N GLU A 189 -15.19 -8.59 -4.88
CA GLU A 189 -16.66 -8.56 -4.91
C GLU A 189 -17.21 -7.29 -4.26
N ALA A 190 -16.69 -6.90 -3.08
CA ALA A 190 -17.08 -5.68 -2.39
C ALA A 190 -16.79 -4.44 -3.24
N ALA A 191 -15.64 -4.41 -3.92
CA ALA A 191 -15.24 -3.31 -4.80
C ALA A 191 -16.16 -3.20 -6.03
N LYS A 192 -16.49 -4.31 -6.72
CA LYS A 192 -17.44 -4.33 -7.83
C LYS A 192 -18.81 -3.78 -7.45
N ALA A 193 -19.20 -3.92 -6.18
CA ALA A 193 -20.44 -3.39 -5.63
C ALA A 193 -20.26 -2.01 -4.95
N SER A 194 -19.20 -1.28 -5.27
CA SER A 194 -18.87 0.05 -4.71
C SER A 194 -18.49 1.03 -5.81
N ASP A 195 -18.52 2.33 -5.51
CA ASP A 195 -18.20 3.40 -6.46
C ASP A 195 -16.78 3.92 -6.27
N LEU A 196 -16.19 3.68 -5.08
CA LEU A 196 -14.83 4.06 -4.72
C LEU A 196 -14.35 3.26 -3.50
N VAL A 197 -13.04 3.26 -3.29
CA VAL A 197 -12.40 2.63 -2.14
C VAL A 197 -11.46 3.60 -1.41
N LEU A 198 -11.51 3.56 -0.08
CA LEU A 198 -10.63 4.28 0.84
C LEU A 198 -9.91 3.27 1.73
N SER A 199 -8.57 3.32 1.79
CA SER A 199 -7.79 2.44 2.63
C SER A 199 -7.09 3.22 3.76
N PHE A 200 -7.03 2.59 4.92
CA PHE A 200 -6.59 3.23 6.15
C PHE A 200 -5.20 2.75 6.59
N GLU A 201 -4.35 2.45 5.62
CA GLU A 201 -2.94 2.24 5.85
C GLU A 201 -2.27 3.42 6.54
N ASN A 202 -1.09 3.21 7.12
CA ASN A 202 -0.30 4.25 7.74
C ASN A 202 -0.26 5.51 6.84
N GLY A 203 -0.78 6.61 7.37
CA GLY A 203 -0.84 7.89 6.70
C GLY A 203 0.40 8.74 6.95
N GLY A 204 0.59 9.73 6.09
CA GLY A 204 1.54 10.81 6.35
C GLY A 204 0.85 12.07 6.87
N ASN A 205 1.63 12.96 7.48
CA ASN A 205 1.09 14.26 7.84
C ASN A 205 0.90 15.10 6.57
N ASN A 206 -0.35 15.44 6.24
CA ASN A 206 -0.72 16.21 5.05
C ASN A 206 -0.30 15.59 3.70
N ILE A 207 -0.20 14.28 3.64
CA ILE A 207 -0.04 13.51 2.39
C ILE A 207 -1.04 12.36 2.35
N ALA A 208 -1.43 11.94 1.13
CA ALA A 208 -2.23 10.73 0.92
C ALA A 208 -1.71 9.97 -0.31
N THR A 209 -1.98 8.68 -0.37
CA THR A 209 -1.44 7.77 -1.37
C THR A 209 -2.41 7.62 -2.53
N VAL A 210 -2.03 8.08 -3.72
CA VAL A 210 -2.80 7.99 -4.97
C VAL A 210 -2.32 6.87 -5.89
N ALA A 211 -1.18 6.27 -5.54
CA ALA A 211 -0.56 5.18 -6.29
C ALA A 211 0.34 4.34 -5.39
N ARG A 212 0.44 3.02 -5.65
CA ARG A 212 1.35 2.07 -4.98
C ARG A 212 2.02 1.20 -6.02
N ARG A 213 3.31 0.93 -5.85
CA ARG A 213 4.00 -0.01 -6.75
C ARG A 213 3.56 -1.43 -6.46
N GLY A 214 3.27 -2.16 -7.52
CA GLY A 214 3.05 -3.60 -7.46
C GLY A 214 4.36 -4.35 -7.24
N TYR A 215 4.23 -5.64 -6.95
CA TYR A 215 5.33 -6.54 -6.66
C TYR A 215 5.15 -7.87 -7.40
N SER A 216 6.22 -8.39 -7.94
CA SER A 216 6.27 -9.68 -8.61
C SER A 216 7.65 -10.27 -8.48
N ASP A 217 7.74 -11.58 -8.29
CA ASP A 217 8.99 -12.32 -8.32
C ASP A 217 9.38 -12.69 -9.75
N TRP A 218 10.69 -12.90 -9.96
CA TRP A 218 11.21 -13.52 -11.16
C TRP A 218 12.35 -14.50 -10.85
N GLN A 219 12.50 -15.52 -11.70
CA GLN A 219 13.61 -16.47 -11.64
C GLN A 219 14.20 -16.65 -13.04
N LEU A 220 15.51 -16.45 -13.14
CA LEU A 220 16.31 -16.76 -14.32
C LEU A 220 17.05 -18.08 -14.08
N GLU A 221 16.89 -19.02 -14.99
CA GLU A 221 17.66 -20.26 -15.03
C GLU A 221 18.56 -20.25 -16.27
N VAL A 222 19.83 -20.54 -16.08
CA VAL A 222 20.80 -20.67 -17.15
C VAL A 222 21.42 -22.06 -17.11
N THR A 223 21.50 -22.70 -18.26
CA THR A 223 22.19 -23.99 -18.46
C THR A 223 23.25 -23.87 -19.53
N ALA A 224 24.31 -24.65 -19.41
CA ALA A 224 25.40 -24.68 -20.37
C ALA A 224 26.06 -26.07 -20.42
N LYS A 225 26.87 -26.28 -21.42
CA LYS A 225 27.78 -27.45 -21.48
C LYS A 225 28.83 -27.32 -20.37
N THR A 226 29.21 -28.44 -19.76
CA THR A 226 30.29 -28.52 -18.77
C THR A 226 31.44 -29.32 -19.31
N GLY A 227 32.65 -29.07 -18.79
CA GLY A 227 33.86 -29.73 -19.16
C GLY A 227 35.11 -29.01 -18.63
N HIS A 228 36.30 -29.42 -19.05
CA HIS A 228 37.54 -28.79 -18.59
C HIS A 228 37.61 -27.31 -19.02
N SER A 229 38.01 -26.42 -18.15
CA SER A 229 38.00 -24.96 -18.36
C SER A 229 38.85 -24.49 -19.54
N SER A 230 39.92 -25.27 -19.94
CA SER A 230 40.71 -24.96 -21.13
C SER A 230 39.94 -25.06 -22.45
N ALA A 231 38.75 -25.65 -22.43
CA ALA A 231 37.85 -25.71 -23.60
C ALA A 231 36.83 -24.56 -23.70
N ILE A 232 36.74 -23.71 -22.67
CA ILE A 232 35.80 -22.57 -22.68
C ILE A 232 36.06 -21.66 -23.90
N PHE A 233 34.99 -21.14 -24.48
CA PHE A 233 34.95 -20.33 -25.72
C PHE A 233 35.25 -21.12 -27.03
N LYS A 234 35.63 -22.41 -26.97
CA LYS A 234 35.64 -23.24 -28.16
C LYS A 234 34.20 -23.50 -28.62
N GLU A 235 33.99 -23.66 -29.93
CA GLU A 235 32.69 -23.95 -30.51
C GLU A 235 32.03 -25.18 -29.89
N SER A 236 32.81 -26.19 -29.54
CA SER A 236 32.31 -27.42 -28.91
C SER A 236 31.81 -27.23 -27.49
N MET A 237 32.27 -26.19 -26.74
CA MET A 237 31.99 -25.94 -25.33
C MET A 237 31.05 -24.73 -25.14
N GLY A 238 31.34 -23.60 -25.78
CA GLY A 238 30.61 -22.35 -25.58
C GLY A 238 31.10 -21.54 -24.39
N SER A 239 30.21 -20.68 -23.84
CA SER A 239 30.58 -19.63 -22.89
C SER A 239 30.41 -20.01 -21.41
N GLY A 240 29.66 -21.06 -21.11
CA GLY A 240 29.31 -21.43 -19.72
C GLY A 240 28.23 -20.59 -19.09
N ALA A 241 27.57 -21.14 -18.08
CA ALA A 241 26.35 -20.54 -17.50
C ALA A 241 26.61 -19.20 -16.81
N ILE A 242 27.79 -18.98 -16.21
CA ILE A 242 28.07 -17.73 -15.48
C ILE A 242 28.22 -16.54 -16.45
N PHE A 243 28.90 -16.69 -17.59
CA PHE A 243 29.02 -15.62 -18.57
C PHE A 243 27.68 -15.26 -19.20
N GLU A 244 26.83 -16.25 -19.47
CA GLU A 244 25.47 -15.99 -19.98
C GLU A 244 24.61 -15.22 -18.96
N ALA A 245 24.61 -15.63 -17.69
CA ALA A 245 23.90 -14.91 -16.65
C ALA A 245 24.41 -13.47 -16.49
N ALA A 246 25.72 -13.26 -16.51
CA ALA A 246 26.33 -11.94 -16.44
C ALA A 246 25.89 -11.03 -17.60
N ARG A 247 25.85 -11.57 -18.84
CA ARG A 247 25.33 -10.86 -20.02
C ARG A 247 23.87 -10.44 -19.78
N ILE A 248 23.01 -11.39 -19.40
CA ILE A 248 21.57 -11.13 -19.19
C ILE A 248 21.36 -10.06 -18.13
N LEU A 249 22.00 -10.20 -16.95
CA LEU A 249 21.86 -9.24 -15.86
C LEU A 249 22.38 -7.84 -16.24
N ASN A 250 23.48 -7.76 -16.99
CA ASN A 250 24.00 -6.50 -17.50
C ASN A 250 23.02 -5.86 -18.51
N GLU A 251 22.45 -6.64 -19.40
CA GLU A 251 21.44 -6.13 -20.36
C GLU A 251 20.15 -5.68 -19.66
N PHE A 252 19.69 -6.39 -18.62
CA PHE A 252 18.59 -5.92 -17.77
C PHE A 252 18.93 -4.54 -17.17
N TYR A 253 20.10 -4.42 -16.54
CA TYR A 253 20.55 -3.17 -15.94
C TYR A 253 20.59 -2.02 -16.95
N VAL A 254 21.24 -2.20 -18.09
CA VAL A 254 21.40 -1.15 -19.10
C VAL A 254 20.04 -0.74 -19.71
N THR A 255 19.13 -1.71 -19.89
CA THR A 255 17.87 -1.47 -20.58
C THR A 255 16.76 -0.89 -19.68
N LEU A 256 16.72 -1.26 -18.40
CA LEU A 256 15.56 -1.02 -17.55
C LEU A 256 15.82 -0.05 -16.38
N LYS A 257 17.08 0.19 -16.00
CA LYS A 257 17.42 0.94 -14.76
C LYS A 257 16.90 2.39 -14.70
N ASP A 258 16.67 3.00 -15.85
CA ASP A 258 16.27 4.41 -15.94
C ASP A 258 14.75 4.58 -16.12
N GLU A 259 13.97 3.50 -16.12
CA GLU A 259 12.52 3.58 -16.16
C GLU A 259 11.96 4.06 -14.83
N LYS A 260 11.23 5.18 -14.85
CA LYS A 260 10.67 5.80 -13.65
C LYS A 260 9.71 4.84 -12.94
N TYR A 261 9.86 4.68 -11.64
CA TYR A 261 9.10 3.78 -10.77
C TYR A 261 9.27 2.28 -11.02
N LEU A 262 10.06 1.89 -12.00
CA LEU A 262 10.45 0.51 -12.19
C LEU A 262 11.69 0.22 -11.36
N THR A 263 11.66 -0.87 -10.59
CA THR A 263 12.88 -1.43 -9.98
C THR A 263 12.88 -2.93 -10.13
N PHE A 264 14.06 -3.49 -10.36
CA PHE A 264 14.27 -4.93 -10.38
C PHE A 264 15.56 -5.23 -9.62
N ASN A 265 15.51 -6.22 -8.77
CA ASN A 265 16.61 -6.55 -7.88
C ASN A 265 16.96 -8.03 -8.01
N PRO A 266 18.14 -8.41 -8.54
CA PRO A 266 18.65 -9.76 -8.42
C PRO A 266 19.14 -9.99 -6.98
N SER A 267 18.29 -10.61 -6.15
CA SER A 267 18.55 -10.77 -4.71
C SER A 267 19.43 -11.97 -4.38
N ILE A 268 19.33 -13.04 -5.19
CA ILE A 268 20.10 -14.28 -4.99
C ILE A 268 20.66 -14.72 -6.34
N ILE A 269 21.94 -15.07 -6.35
CA ILE A 269 22.60 -15.72 -7.49
C ILE A 269 23.41 -16.92 -7.00
N SER A 270 23.24 -18.07 -7.63
CA SER A 270 24.01 -19.27 -7.33
C SER A 270 24.27 -20.07 -8.60
N GLY A 271 25.52 -20.50 -8.81
CA GLY A 271 25.86 -21.23 -10.03
C GLY A 271 27.15 -22.05 -9.88
N GLY A 272 27.21 -23.14 -10.63
CA GLY A 272 28.33 -24.08 -10.58
C GLY A 272 28.18 -25.25 -11.55
N THR A 273 28.92 -26.32 -11.29
CA THR A 273 28.80 -27.57 -12.04
C THR A 273 27.49 -28.29 -11.68
N GLU A 274 27.16 -28.30 -10.39
CA GLU A 274 25.94 -28.88 -9.85
C GLU A 274 25.19 -27.84 -9.03
N LEU A 275 23.84 -27.93 -9.02
CA LEU A 275 22.96 -27.02 -8.32
C LEU A 275 21.83 -27.81 -7.67
N THR A 276 21.64 -27.60 -6.36
CA THR A 276 20.59 -28.23 -5.56
C THR A 276 19.66 -27.16 -5.03
N LEU A 277 18.35 -27.41 -5.17
CA LEU A 277 17.27 -26.62 -4.58
C LEU A 277 16.81 -27.32 -3.31
N GLY A 278 16.84 -26.63 -2.17
CA GLY A 278 16.28 -27.11 -0.91
C GLY A 278 14.78 -26.80 -0.81
N ASP A 279 14.06 -27.58 0.00
CA ASP A 279 12.62 -27.46 0.23
C ASP A 279 12.23 -26.11 0.85
N ASN A 280 13.15 -25.46 1.55
CA ASN A 280 13.00 -24.11 2.12
C ASN A 280 13.31 -22.99 1.12
N GLY A 281 13.46 -23.29 -0.17
CA GLY A 281 13.81 -22.33 -1.21
C GLY A 281 15.30 -21.97 -1.28
N SER A 282 16.17 -22.56 -0.45
CA SER A 282 17.63 -22.37 -0.53
C SER A 282 18.20 -22.91 -1.84
N ILE A 283 19.29 -22.30 -2.31
CA ILE A 283 20.02 -22.72 -3.50
C ILE A 283 21.46 -22.98 -3.09
N SER A 284 21.95 -24.21 -3.33
CA SER A 284 23.34 -24.57 -3.11
C SER A 284 23.99 -24.94 -4.44
N ALA A 285 25.21 -24.47 -4.67
CA ALA A 285 25.97 -24.81 -5.85
C ALA A 285 27.35 -25.39 -5.49
N THR A 286 27.79 -26.35 -6.25
CA THR A 286 29.15 -26.95 -6.14
C THR A 286 29.87 -26.89 -7.48
N GLY A 287 31.21 -26.94 -7.44
CA GLY A 287 32.03 -26.93 -8.65
C GLY A 287 33.51 -26.93 -8.33
N LYS A 288 34.32 -27.02 -9.39
CA LYS A 288 35.79 -26.93 -9.31
C LYS A 288 36.27 -25.79 -10.19
N GLY A 289 37.32 -25.07 -9.78
CA GLY A 289 37.84 -23.91 -10.51
C GLY A 289 38.34 -24.20 -11.95
N ASN A 290 38.55 -25.45 -12.28
CA ASN A 290 38.98 -25.88 -13.62
C ASN A 290 37.87 -26.57 -14.43
N VAL A 291 36.60 -26.35 -14.05
CA VAL A 291 35.42 -26.90 -14.75
C VAL A 291 34.50 -25.77 -15.17
N VAL A 292 34.00 -25.82 -16.43
CA VAL A 292 33.00 -24.85 -16.94
C VAL A 292 31.67 -25.06 -16.22
N PRO A 293 31.07 -23.99 -15.61
CA PRO A 293 29.82 -24.11 -14.86
C PRO A 293 28.66 -24.47 -15.79
N ALA A 294 27.89 -25.50 -15.38
CA ALA A 294 26.77 -26.02 -16.15
C ALA A 294 25.45 -25.34 -15.86
N ARG A 295 25.26 -24.84 -14.65
CA ARG A 295 23.96 -24.30 -14.20
C ARG A 295 24.15 -23.05 -13.35
N LEU A 296 23.16 -22.15 -13.47
CA LEU A 296 23.07 -20.97 -12.64
C LEU A 296 21.59 -20.60 -12.48
N ILE A 297 21.23 -20.16 -11.26
CA ILE A 297 19.91 -19.56 -10.96
C ILE A 297 20.13 -18.18 -10.38
N VAL A 298 19.31 -17.22 -10.84
CA VAL A 298 19.11 -15.91 -10.22
C VAL A 298 17.65 -15.81 -9.82
N ARG A 299 17.38 -15.34 -8.60
CA ARG A 299 16.05 -14.93 -8.15
C ARG A 299 16.06 -13.46 -7.80
N GLY A 300 14.92 -12.81 -8.02
CA GLY A 300 14.78 -11.40 -7.72
C GLY A 300 13.35 -10.95 -7.72
N ASP A 301 13.15 -9.67 -7.39
CA ASP A 301 11.86 -9.01 -7.44
C ASP A 301 11.81 -7.95 -8.54
N LEU A 302 10.59 -7.61 -8.94
CA LEU A 302 10.24 -6.57 -9.89
C LEU A 302 9.14 -5.70 -9.26
N ARG A 303 9.40 -4.39 -9.15
CA ARG A 303 8.43 -3.40 -8.69
C ARG A 303 8.04 -2.49 -9.85
N PHE A 304 6.75 -2.24 -10.00
CA PHE A 304 6.17 -1.51 -11.14
C PHE A 304 5.02 -0.63 -10.69
N ILE A 305 4.70 0.41 -11.45
CA ILE A 305 3.65 1.37 -11.11
C ILE A 305 2.31 1.08 -11.80
N SER A 306 2.31 0.21 -12.80
CA SER A 306 1.10 -0.21 -13.52
C SER A 306 1.27 -1.60 -14.14
N GLU A 307 0.15 -2.25 -14.47
CA GLU A 307 0.16 -3.54 -15.14
C GLU A 307 0.79 -3.45 -16.55
N GLU A 308 0.63 -2.31 -17.24
CA GLU A 308 1.26 -2.05 -18.54
C GLU A 308 2.78 -1.99 -18.40
N GLN A 309 3.30 -1.30 -17.36
CA GLN A 309 4.75 -1.25 -17.10
C GLN A 309 5.29 -2.63 -16.75
N LYS A 310 4.56 -3.42 -15.92
CA LYS A 310 4.91 -4.81 -15.62
C LYS A 310 5.05 -5.64 -16.90
N ALA A 311 4.02 -5.57 -17.76
CA ALA A 311 4.00 -6.32 -19.02
C ALA A 311 5.15 -5.91 -19.94
N ALA A 312 5.41 -4.61 -20.09
CA ALA A 312 6.50 -4.09 -20.90
C ALA A 312 7.88 -4.51 -20.39
N ALA A 313 8.12 -4.41 -19.08
CA ALA A 313 9.37 -4.82 -18.45
C ALA A 313 9.61 -6.33 -18.63
N ARG A 314 8.60 -7.17 -18.37
CA ARG A 314 8.68 -8.63 -18.56
C ARG A 314 8.92 -9.02 -20.02
N ALA A 315 8.31 -8.32 -20.98
CA ALA A 315 8.56 -8.55 -22.40
C ALA A 315 10.02 -8.26 -22.77
N LYS A 316 10.58 -7.14 -22.32
CA LYS A 316 12.00 -6.81 -22.52
C LYS A 316 12.92 -7.82 -21.86
N MET A 317 12.65 -8.22 -20.60
CA MET A 317 13.44 -9.25 -19.91
C MET A 317 13.40 -10.58 -20.67
N THR A 318 12.23 -10.98 -21.15
CA THR A 318 12.05 -12.20 -21.93
C THR A 318 12.80 -12.13 -23.28
N GLU A 319 12.74 -10.98 -23.97
CA GLU A 319 13.50 -10.76 -25.20
C GLU A 319 15.01 -10.88 -24.99
N ILE A 320 15.55 -10.29 -23.91
CA ILE A 320 16.97 -10.37 -23.57
C ILE A 320 17.39 -11.83 -23.30
N VAL A 321 16.55 -12.56 -22.55
CA VAL A 321 16.80 -13.96 -22.20
C VAL A 321 16.70 -14.89 -23.42
N SER A 322 15.91 -14.54 -24.42
CA SER A 322 15.78 -15.34 -25.64
C SER A 322 17.05 -15.37 -26.51
N LYS A 323 17.97 -14.41 -26.31
CA LYS A 323 19.28 -14.33 -26.98
C LYS A 323 20.30 -15.04 -26.10
N SER A 324 20.95 -16.06 -26.61
CA SER A 324 21.91 -16.87 -25.84
C SER A 324 23.32 -16.81 -26.42
N LEU A 325 24.29 -16.80 -25.53
CA LEU A 325 25.69 -17.04 -25.91
C LEU A 325 25.88 -18.47 -26.44
N PRO A 326 26.91 -18.74 -27.26
CA PRO A 326 27.16 -20.08 -27.75
C PRO A 326 27.23 -21.12 -26.65
N GLY A 327 26.55 -22.25 -26.83
CA GLY A 327 26.56 -23.38 -25.90
C GLY A 327 25.79 -23.19 -24.61
N THR A 328 24.94 -22.14 -24.53
CA THR A 328 24.06 -21.85 -23.37
C THR A 328 22.59 -21.87 -23.74
N ALA A 329 21.71 -22.03 -22.74
CA ALA A 329 20.29 -21.83 -22.86
C ALA A 329 19.78 -21.18 -21.56
N SER A 330 18.80 -20.27 -21.70
CA SER A 330 18.27 -19.51 -20.57
C SER A 330 16.74 -19.50 -20.60
N LYS A 331 16.14 -19.46 -19.41
CA LYS A 331 14.70 -19.34 -19.20
C LYS A 331 14.43 -18.37 -18.06
N ILE A 332 13.48 -17.47 -18.26
CA ILE A 332 12.95 -16.63 -17.18
C ILE A 332 11.50 -16.99 -16.88
N THR A 333 11.14 -16.99 -15.62
CA THR A 333 9.76 -17.18 -15.13
C THR A 333 9.39 -16.04 -14.19
N PHE A 334 8.12 -15.71 -14.16
CA PHE A 334 7.57 -14.66 -13.29
C PHE A 334 6.46 -15.23 -12.44
N ARG A 335 6.33 -14.73 -11.20
CA ARG A 335 5.23 -15.04 -10.30
C ARG A 335 4.60 -13.73 -9.85
N ASP A 336 3.29 -13.57 -10.08
CA ASP A 336 2.54 -12.41 -9.60
C ASP A 336 2.30 -12.53 -8.11
N GLU A 337 2.49 -11.40 -7.40
CA GLU A 337 2.22 -11.24 -5.99
C GLU A 337 1.18 -10.12 -5.82
N PHE A 338 1.58 -8.87 -5.72
CA PHE A 338 0.67 -7.75 -5.56
C PHE A 338 0.52 -6.96 -6.86
N ALA A 339 -0.71 -6.62 -7.21
CA ALA A 339 -1.01 -5.69 -8.28
C ALA A 339 -0.47 -4.27 -7.96
N ALA A 340 -0.39 -3.41 -8.97
CA ALA A 340 -0.12 -1.99 -8.76
C ALA A 340 -1.43 -1.23 -8.53
N MET A 341 -1.38 -0.19 -7.69
CA MET A 341 -2.36 0.89 -7.71
C MET A 341 -1.83 1.99 -8.62
N SER A 342 -2.27 2.00 -9.87
CA SER A 342 -1.81 2.99 -10.85
C SER A 342 -2.27 4.41 -10.49
N PRO A 343 -1.48 5.47 -10.81
CA PRO A 343 -1.83 6.86 -10.54
C PRO A 343 -2.90 7.38 -11.52
N LYS A 344 -4.14 6.98 -11.32
CA LYS A 344 -5.29 7.34 -12.17
C LYS A 344 -5.80 8.73 -11.82
N GLN A 345 -6.34 9.47 -12.81
CA GLN A 345 -6.97 10.77 -12.62
C GLN A 345 -8.06 10.74 -11.54
N SER A 346 -8.86 9.67 -11.49
CA SER A 346 -9.91 9.48 -10.49
C SER A 346 -9.39 9.40 -9.05
N ASN A 347 -8.16 8.91 -8.84
CA ASN A 347 -7.54 8.87 -7.52
C ASN A 347 -7.13 10.29 -7.07
N TYR A 348 -6.62 11.11 -7.99
CA TYR A 348 -6.34 12.52 -7.72
C TYR A 348 -7.60 13.34 -7.45
N GLU A 349 -8.72 13.00 -8.09
CA GLU A 349 -10.02 13.62 -7.80
C GLU A 349 -10.52 13.29 -6.37
N LEU A 350 -10.29 12.06 -5.88
CA LEU A 350 -10.54 11.71 -4.48
C LEU A 350 -9.60 12.46 -3.53
N LEU A 351 -8.32 12.59 -3.90
CA LEU A 351 -7.35 13.38 -3.14
C LEU A 351 -7.80 14.84 -3.02
N GLN A 352 -8.29 15.46 -4.10
CA GLN A 352 -8.81 16.83 -4.08
C GLN A 352 -10.01 17.00 -3.11
N GLN A 353 -10.87 15.97 -3.01
CA GLN A 353 -11.97 16.00 -2.04
C GLN A 353 -11.46 15.92 -0.60
N LEU A 354 -10.45 15.06 -0.34
CA LEU A 354 -9.80 14.98 0.97
C LEU A 354 -9.06 16.30 1.30
N ASP A 355 -8.36 16.89 0.33
CA ASP A 355 -7.67 18.16 0.47
C ASP A 355 -8.65 19.28 0.85
N LYS A 356 -9.80 19.36 0.17
CA LYS A 356 -10.83 20.31 0.53
C LYS A 356 -11.34 20.11 1.96
N VAL A 357 -11.60 18.87 2.39
CA VAL A 357 -11.96 18.55 3.77
C VAL A 357 -10.89 19.04 4.75
N SER A 358 -9.62 18.78 4.46
CA SER A 358 -8.50 19.19 5.31
C SER A 358 -8.40 20.71 5.45
N GLN A 359 -8.57 21.44 4.35
CA GLN A 359 -8.57 22.90 4.36
C GLN A 359 -9.77 23.48 5.12
N ASP A 360 -10.97 22.93 4.93
CA ASP A 360 -12.18 23.36 5.65
C ASP A 360 -12.06 23.09 7.18
N LEU A 361 -11.29 22.07 7.57
CA LEU A 361 -10.92 21.79 8.97
C LEU A 361 -9.79 22.70 9.50
N GLY A 362 -9.18 23.54 8.67
CA GLY A 362 -8.02 24.35 9.06
C GLY A 362 -6.72 23.55 9.25
N MET A 363 -6.65 22.32 8.69
CA MET A 363 -5.51 21.41 8.85
C MET A 363 -4.49 21.49 7.70
N GLY A 364 -4.67 22.45 6.77
CA GLY A 364 -3.77 22.68 5.64
C GLY A 364 -4.04 21.77 4.45
N LYS A 365 -3.21 21.95 3.41
CA LYS A 365 -3.30 21.24 2.14
C LYS A 365 -2.82 19.79 2.27
N ILE A 366 -3.45 18.87 1.54
CA ILE A 366 -2.99 17.48 1.36
C ILE A 366 -2.33 17.33 -0.01
N GLU A 367 -1.10 16.82 -0.02
CA GLU A 367 -0.37 16.52 -1.25
C GLU A 367 -0.36 15.02 -1.56
N PRO A 368 -0.22 14.63 -2.83
CA PRO A 368 -0.01 13.22 -3.17
C PRO A 368 1.38 12.77 -2.73
N LEU A 369 1.46 11.59 -2.11
CA LEU A 369 2.74 10.94 -1.87
C LEU A 369 3.36 10.49 -3.20
N ASP A 370 4.69 10.62 -3.34
CA ASP A 370 5.39 10.08 -4.51
C ASP A 370 5.16 8.56 -4.59
N PRO A 371 4.69 8.04 -5.73
CA PRO A 371 4.45 6.62 -5.90
C PRO A 371 5.67 5.73 -5.63
N GLY A 372 6.88 6.27 -5.82
CA GLY A 372 8.14 5.58 -5.54
C GLY A 372 8.37 5.27 -4.06
N GLU A 373 7.72 5.98 -3.15
CA GLU A 373 7.88 5.83 -1.70
C GLU A 373 6.91 4.81 -1.06
N ARG A 374 5.95 4.28 -1.84
CA ARG A 374 4.97 3.31 -1.34
C ARG A 374 5.14 1.94 -1.99
N GLY A 375 5.24 0.90 -1.14
CA GLY A 375 5.17 -0.49 -1.54
C GLY A 375 3.74 -0.93 -1.88
N ALA A 376 3.57 -2.21 -2.19
CA ALA A 376 2.28 -2.84 -2.43
C ALA A 376 1.36 -2.78 -1.19
N GLY A 377 0.10 -3.15 -1.34
CA GLY A 377 -0.89 -3.25 -0.26
C GLY A 377 -2.25 -3.66 -0.82
N ASP A 378 -3.16 -4.01 0.06
CA ASP A 378 -4.47 -4.61 -0.26
C ASP A 378 -5.30 -3.79 -1.26
N ILE A 379 -5.29 -2.46 -1.15
CA ILE A 379 -6.04 -1.59 -2.08
C ILE A 379 -5.67 -1.82 -3.55
N SER A 380 -4.44 -2.27 -3.81
CA SER A 380 -3.95 -2.51 -5.17
C SER A 380 -4.76 -3.57 -5.92
N PHE A 381 -5.35 -4.54 -5.22
CA PHE A 381 -6.18 -5.59 -5.86
C PHE A 381 -7.52 -5.06 -6.42
N VAL A 382 -7.93 -3.86 -6.01
CA VAL A 382 -9.21 -3.27 -6.41
C VAL A 382 -9.08 -1.88 -7.05
N ALA A 383 -7.91 -1.28 -7.01
CA ALA A 383 -7.65 0.06 -7.55
C ALA A 383 -7.84 0.17 -9.07
N ASP A 384 -7.80 -0.95 -9.80
CA ASP A 384 -8.10 -0.96 -11.23
C ASP A 384 -9.60 -1.00 -11.53
N LEU A 385 -10.41 -1.42 -10.57
CA LEU A 385 -11.87 -1.56 -10.72
C LEU A 385 -12.60 -0.24 -10.45
N ILE A 386 -12.15 0.53 -9.44
CA ILE A 386 -12.83 1.73 -8.94
C ILE A 386 -11.80 2.79 -8.49
N PRO A 387 -12.17 4.08 -8.40
CA PRO A 387 -11.33 5.12 -7.81
C PRO A 387 -10.84 4.74 -6.42
N ALA A 388 -9.56 4.97 -6.14
CA ALA A 388 -8.90 4.50 -4.93
C ALA A 388 -8.06 5.61 -4.26
N LEU A 389 -8.12 5.71 -2.94
CA LEU A 389 -7.28 6.59 -2.14
C LEU A 389 -6.83 5.85 -0.88
N ASP A 390 -5.54 5.92 -0.57
CA ASP A 390 -4.94 5.20 0.55
C ASP A 390 -4.11 6.11 1.45
N GLY A 391 -3.60 5.56 2.58
CA GLY A 391 -2.83 6.33 3.55
C GLY A 391 -3.69 7.25 4.41
N LEU A 392 -4.94 6.85 4.70
CA LEU A 392 -5.88 7.63 5.50
C LEU A 392 -5.78 7.33 7.00
N GLY A 393 -4.94 6.38 7.41
CA GLY A 393 -4.68 6.06 8.80
C GLY A 393 -3.84 7.11 9.53
N ALA A 394 -3.61 6.90 10.81
CA ALA A 394 -2.79 7.79 11.62
C ALA A 394 -1.31 7.71 11.22
N THR A 395 -0.57 8.79 11.42
CA THR A 395 0.85 8.85 11.11
C THR A 395 1.67 8.17 12.19
N GLY A 396 2.58 7.31 11.81
CA GLY A 396 3.49 6.60 12.69
C GLY A 396 4.82 6.29 12.03
N GLY A 397 5.59 5.43 12.66
CA GLY A 397 6.86 4.97 12.14
C GLY A 397 7.32 3.68 12.78
N GLY A 398 8.37 3.08 12.22
CA GLY A 398 8.93 1.83 12.70
C GLY A 398 8.10 0.60 12.32
N ALA A 399 7.18 0.70 11.35
CA ALA A 399 6.47 -0.47 10.81
C ALA A 399 7.47 -1.60 10.47
N HIS A 400 7.08 -2.86 10.73
CA HIS A 400 7.90 -4.06 10.55
C HIS A 400 9.18 -4.11 11.43
N ALA A 401 9.32 -3.23 12.41
CA ALA A 401 10.48 -3.18 13.31
C ALA A 401 10.08 -3.00 14.77
N LYS A 402 10.99 -3.36 15.68
CA LYS A 402 10.80 -3.06 17.12
C LYS A 402 10.75 -1.56 17.35
N GLY A 403 9.88 -1.14 18.26
CA GLY A 403 9.68 0.27 18.58
C GLY A 403 8.71 0.97 17.63
N GLU A 404 7.87 0.22 16.93
CA GLU A 404 6.79 0.76 16.11
C GLU A 404 5.89 1.67 16.97
N PHE A 405 5.52 2.82 16.39
CA PHE A 405 4.71 3.81 17.10
C PHE A 405 3.76 4.57 16.18
N VAL A 406 2.70 5.12 16.78
CA VAL A 406 1.80 6.10 16.15
C VAL A 406 1.81 7.42 16.94
N ASP A 407 1.70 8.56 16.22
CA ASP A 407 1.47 9.88 16.80
C ASP A 407 -0.03 10.07 17.07
N LEU A 408 -0.40 10.14 18.34
CA LEU A 408 -1.80 10.25 18.80
C LEU A 408 -2.48 11.55 18.38
N LYS A 409 -1.74 12.62 18.09
CA LYS A 409 -2.32 13.85 17.54
C LYS A 409 -2.90 13.60 16.14
N THR A 410 -2.20 12.79 15.35
CA THR A 410 -2.66 12.46 13.99
C THR A 410 -3.84 11.51 14.02
N LEU A 411 -4.01 10.70 15.06
CA LEU A 411 -5.18 9.83 15.21
C LEU A 411 -6.49 10.63 15.13
N THR A 412 -6.61 11.70 15.94
CA THR A 412 -7.80 12.58 15.93
C THR A 412 -7.93 13.34 14.61
N GLN A 413 -6.80 13.86 14.07
CA GLN A 413 -6.83 14.62 12.81
C GLN A 413 -7.31 13.78 11.65
N GLN A 414 -6.77 12.58 11.48
CA GLN A 414 -7.16 11.66 10.40
C GLN A 414 -8.59 11.15 10.59
N THR A 415 -9.04 10.92 11.83
CA THR A 415 -10.43 10.56 12.10
C THR A 415 -11.40 11.66 11.65
N LYS A 416 -11.12 12.95 11.92
CA LYS A 416 -11.92 14.08 11.45
C LYS A 416 -11.95 14.16 9.92
N ARG A 417 -10.78 14.03 9.27
CA ARG A 417 -10.67 14.02 7.80
C ARG A 417 -11.49 12.88 7.20
N ALA A 418 -11.33 11.67 7.72
CA ALA A 418 -12.05 10.49 7.25
C ALA A 418 -13.56 10.63 7.44
N ALA A 419 -14.01 11.07 8.63
CA ALA A 419 -15.43 11.26 8.92
C ALA A 419 -16.09 12.27 7.97
N LEU A 420 -15.48 13.43 7.76
CA LEU A 420 -16.04 14.44 6.85
C LEU A 420 -15.94 14.02 5.38
N LEU A 421 -14.86 13.33 4.97
CA LEU A 421 -14.76 12.80 3.62
C LEU A 421 -15.88 11.78 3.35
N ILE A 422 -16.06 10.80 4.23
CA ILE A 422 -17.15 9.80 4.10
C ILE A 422 -18.51 10.49 4.13
N TYR A 423 -18.72 11.46 5.02
CA TYR A 423 -19.93 12.25 5.08
C TYR A 423 -20.26 12.90 3.73
N ARG A 424 -19.32 13.63 3.13
CA ARG A 424 -19.50 14.32 1.85
C ARG A 424 -19.71 13.38 0.67
N LEU A 425 -19.04 12.23 0.68
CA LEU A 425 -19.20 11.21 -0.36
C LEU A 425 -20.56 10.50 -0.31
N THR A 426 -21.21 10.48 0.84
CA THR A 426 -22.46 9.75 1.07
C THR A 426 -23.69 10.65 1.13
N ARG A 427 -23.61 11.89 0.60
CA ARG A 427 -24.72 12.88 0.56
C ARG A 427 -25.17 13.18 -0.86
#